data_52c5141d0b65cd59ea95d7a912b68264
#
_entry.id   52c5141d0b65cd59ea95d7a912b68264
#
_cell.length_a   1.000
_cell.length_b   1.000
_cell.length_c   1.000
_cell.angle_alpha   90.00
_cell.angle_beta   90.00
_cell.angle_gamma   90.00
#
_symmetry.space_group_name_H-M   'P 1'
#
loop_
_entity.id
_entity.type
_entity.pdbx_description
1 polymer ?
#
loop_
_entity_poly.entity_id
_entity_poly.type
_entity_poly.pdbx_seq_one_letter_code
_entity_poly.pdbx_strand_id
1 'polypeptide(L)'
;MVTARDLFDFAGTFMEREFNGAERPWDVLGRIKAFLEEHLKPEIKGTVHPTAVVEPDVFLDEGVVVEPGAFIQGPTWIGKGSSVRQGAYIRGKTVVGAGCIVGHATEVKNAVFLDGAKAGHFAYVGDSILGKGVNLGAGTKLANFKLDAGNVILHADGQRIDTGLRKFGALLGNGVQTGCNSVTSPGCVVGPECWIYANTTVPNGIYEGHQILCSEGRRITSRRRR
;
A
#
# COMPACT_ATOMS: atom_id res chain seq x y z
N MET A 1 -9.94 5.75 -18.72
CA MET A 1 -8.89 5.97 -17.67
C MET A 1 -9.39 5.31 -16.38
N VAL A 2 -8.53 4.57 -15.66
CA VAL A 2 -8.88 3.88 -14.41
C VAL A 2 -9.24 4.88 -13.32
N THR A 3 -10.31 4.63 -12.58
CA THR A 3 -10.77 5.41 -11.44
C THR A 3 -10.47 4.70 -10.11
N ALA A 4 -10.61 5.42 -8.98
CA ALA A 4 -10.45 4.79 -7.67
C ALA A 4 -11.49 3.67 -7.43
N ARG A 5 -12.71 3.79 -7.96
CA ARG A 5 -13.77 2.79 -7.83
C ARG A 5 -13.52 1.52 -8.64
N ASP A 6 -12.73 1.60 -9.70
CA ASP A 6 -12.33 0.42 -10.48
C ASP A 6 -11.30 -0.44 -9.73
N LEU A 7 -10.60 0.14 -8.76
CA LEU A 7 -9.53 -0.52 -8.00
C LEU A 7 -9.96 -0.92 -6.59
N PHE A 8 -10.72 -0.04 -5.90
CA PHE A 8 -10.90 -0.11 -4.46
C PHE A 8 -12.38 -0.06 -4.06
N ASP A 9 -12.76 -0.94 -3.15
CA ASP A 9 -13.99 -0.78 -2.35
C ASP A 9 -13.64 0.01 -1.08
N PHE A 10 -13.85 1.31 -1.15
CA PHE A 10 -13.57 2.24 -0.05
C PHE A 10 -14.85 2.77 0.63
N ALA A 11 -16.02 2.28 0.24
CA ALA A 11 -17.29 2.68 0.86
C ALA A 11 -17.29 2.34 2.35
N GLY A 12 -17.66 3.30 3.18
CA GLY A 12 -17.67 3.16 4.64
C GLY A 12 -16.30 3.14 5.30
N THR A 13 -15.21 3.29 4.55
CA THR A 13 -13.88 3.47 5.14
C THR A 13 -13.67 4.90 5.62
N PHE A 14 -12.76 5.11 6.55
CA PHE A 14 -12.44 6.44 7.06
C PHE A 14 -11.81 7.38 6.02
N MET A 15 -11.30 6.89 4.90
CA MET A 15 -10.79 7.69 3.77
C MET A 15 -11.76 7.79 2.59
N GLU A 16 -13.02 7.45 2.75
CA GLU A 16 -14.01 7.48 1.64
C GLU A 16 -14.07 8.83 0.94
N ARG A 17 -14.02 9.94 1.70
CA ARG A 17 -14.05 11.30 1.15
C ARG A 17 -12.85 11.58 0.24
N GLU A 18 -11.65 11.16 0.64
CA GLU A 18 -10.40 11.36 -0.08
C GLU A 18 -10.39 10.59 -1.40
N PHE A 19 -10.90 9.36 -1.40
CA PHE A 19 -11.06 8.54 -2.60
C PHE A 19 -12.13 9.11 -3.54
N ASN A 20 -13.30 9.50 -3.03
CA ASN A 20 -14.37 10.08 -3.84
C ASN A 20 -13.97 11.43 -4.46
N GLY A 21 -13.17 12.22 -3.77
CA GLY A 21 -12.68 13.52 -4.25
C GLY A 21 -11.48 13.41 -5.20
N ALA A 22 -10.88 12.24 -5.41
CA ALA A 22 -9.71 12.07 -6.27
C ALA A 22 -10.12 12.01 -7.74
N GLU A 23 -9.51 12.84 -8.59
CA GLU A 23 -9.70 12.78 -10.04
C GLU A 23 -9.04 11.53 -10.61
N ARG A 24 -7.85 11.22 -10.12
CA ARG A 24 -7.07 10.03 -10.47
C ARG A 24 -6.77 9.23 -9.20
N PRO A 25 -6.74 7.88 -9.26
CA PRO A 25 -6.62 7.07 -8.05
C PRO A 25 -5.34 7.34 -7.24
N TRP A 26 -4.25 7.75 -7.88
CA TRP A 26 -2.99 8.11 -7.19
C TRP A 26 -3.01 9.48 -6.51
N ASP A 27 -3.98 10.35 -6.79
CA ASP A 27 -4.09 11.66 -6.13
C ASP A 27 -4.35 11.51 -4.63
N VAL A 28 -4.91 10.37 -4.20
CA VAL A 28 -5.10 10.03 -2.79
C VAL A 28 -3.78 10.03 -2.01
N LEU A 29 -2.66 9.66 -2.63
CA LEU A 29 -1.34 9.67 -1.98
C LEU A 29 -0.93 11.07 -1.50
N GLY A 30 -1.28 12.10 -2.25
CA GLY A 30 -1.05 13.49 -1.88
C GLY A 30 -1.96 14.00 -0.76
N ARG A 31 -3.08 13.32 -0.52
CA ARG A 31 -4.10 13.71 0.47
C ARG A 31 -3.89 13.07 1.85
N ILE A 32 -3.06 12.04 1.97
CA ILE A 32 -2.82 11.30 3.22
C ILE A 32 -2.42 12.26 4.35
N LYS A 33 -1.51 13.19 4.08
CA LYS A 33 -1.03 14.14 5.09
C LYS A 33 -2.16 15.02 5.61
N ALA A 34 -2.92 15.65 4.72
CA ALA A 34 -4.03 16.53 5.08
C ALA A 34 -5.14 15.77 5.82
N PHE A 35 -5.44 14.54 5.39
CA PHE A 35 -6.37 13.66 6.08
C PHE A 35 -5.94 13.41 7.54
N LEU A 36 -4.67 13.06 7.75
CA LEU A 36 -4.14 12.81 9.10
C LEU A 36 -4.14 14.10 9.95
N GLU A 37 -3.76 15.25 9.39
CA GLU A 37 -3.80 16.53 10.10
C GLU A 37 -5.24 16.93 10.53
N GLU A 38 -6.25 16.57 9.75
CA GLU A 38 -7.67 16.88 10.05
C GLU A 38 -8.29 15.89 11.06
N HIS A 39 -7.97 14.60 10.95
CA HIS A 39 -8.71 13.53 11.64
C HIS A 39 -7.93 12.81 12.73
N LEU A 40 -6.59 12.87 12.71
CA LEU A 40 -5.79 12.14 13.69
C LEU A 40 -5.92 12.78 15.08
N LYS A 41 -6.42 12.01 16.01
CA LYS A 41 -6.37 12.32 17.45
C LYS A 41 -5.49 11.28 18.10
N PRO A 42 -4.25 11.62 18.47
CA PRO A 42 -3.32 10.65 19.03
C PRO A 42 -3.88 9.98 20.29
N GLU A 43 -3.97 8.67 20.25
CA GLU A 43 -4.46 7.85 21.37
C GLU A 43 -3.99 6.41 21.20
N ILE A 44 -3.65 5.74 22.29
CA ILE A 44 -3.22 4.35 22.30
C ILE A 44 -4.28 3.51 22.99
N LYS A 45 -5.17 2.85 22.22
CA LYS A 45 -6.18 1.91 22.73
C LYS A 45 -5.74 0.45 22.61
N GLY A 46 -4.70 0.20 21.82
CA GLY A 46 -4.11 -1.11 21.59
C GLY A 46 -3.11 -1.53 22.65
N THR A 47 -2.52 -2.69 22.46
CA THR A 47 -1.44 -3.22 23.27
C THR A 47 -0.09 -2.96 22.60
N VAL A 48 0.82 -2.30 23.30
CA VAL A 48 2.17 -1.99 22.81
C VAL A 48 3.19 -2.74 23.66
N HIS A 49 4.05 -3.52 23.01
CA HIS A 49 5.14 -4.20 23.72
C HIS A 49 6.15 -3.18 24.28
N PRO A 50 6.69 -3.37 25.51
CA PRO A 50 7.59 -2.38 26.15
C PRO A 50 8.85 -2.03 25.36
N THR A 51 9.29 -2.88 24.44
CA THR A 51 10.47 -2.62 23.58
C THR A 51 10.09 -2.03 22.21
N ALA A 52 8.83 -1.81 21.93
CA ALA A 52 8.39 -1.08 20.75
C ALA A 52 8.45 0.43 21.00
N VAL A 53 8.69 1.19 19.95
CA VAL A 53 8.70 2.66 19.99
C VAL A 53 7.52 3.19 19.18
N VAL A 54 6.68 3.99 19.83
CA VAL A 54 5.54 4.65 19.19
C VAL A 54 5.66 6.15 19.45
N GLU A 55 5.76 6.95 18.38
CA GLU A 55 5.87 8.41 18.49
C GLU A 55 4.52 9.04 18.93
N PRO A 56 4.54 10.30 19.43
CA PRO A 56 3.34 10.96 19.99
C PRO A 56 2.19 11.09 18.97
N ASP A 57 2.49 11.36 17.70
CA ASP A 57 1.48 11.59 16.65
C ASP A 57 0.97 10.27 16.04
N VAL A 58 0.61 9.31 16.91
CA VAL A 58 0.11 8.00 16.48
C VAL A 58 -1.24 7.70 17.14
N PHE A 59 -2.17 7.19 16.36
CA PHE A 59 -3.42 6.59 16.84
C PHE A 59 -3.37 5.09 16.64
N LEU A 60 -3.59 4.33 17.73
CA LEU A 60 -3.79 2.88 17.71
C LEU A 60 -5.17 2.55 18.25
N ASP A 61 -6.00 1.96 17.41
CA ASP A 61 -7.38 1.61 17.77
C ASP A 61 -7.47 0.35 18.67
N GLU A 62 -8.67 0.00 19.08
CA GLU A 62 -8.96 -1.18 19.91
C GLU A 62 -8.47 -2.47 19.24
N GLY A 63 -7.86 -3.34 20.05
CA GLY A 63 -7.35 -4.63 19.59
C GLY A 63 -6.12 -4.57 18.69
N VAL A 64 -5.54 -3.39 18.48
CA VAL A 64 -4.23 -3.27 17.81
C VAL A 64 -3.16 -3.89 18.71
N VAL A 65 -2.28 -4.69 18.10
CA VAL A 65 -1.13 -5.28 18.78
C VAL A 65 0.16 -4.80 18.11
N VAL A 66 1.05 -4.17 18.92
CA VAL A 66 2.38 -3.76 18.49
C VAL A 66 3.41 -4.65 19.16
N GLU A 67 4.10 -5.46 18.36
CA GLU A 67 5.06 -6.47 18.81
C GLU A 67 6.45 -5.88 19.14
N PRO A 68 7.35 -6.68 19.76
CA PRO A 68 8.68 -6.23 20.17
C PRO A 68 9.49 -5.58 19.06
N GLY A 69 10.17 -4.47 19.37
CA GLY A 69 11.10 -3.80 18.45
C GLY A 69 10.46 -3.15 17.22
N ALA A 70 9.14 -3.09 17.14
CA ALA A 70 8.48 -2.28 16.12
C ALA A 70 8.72 -0.78 16.38
N PHE A 71 8.87 0.00 15.31
CA PHE A 71 9.03 1.46 15.38
C PHE A 71 7.97 2.14 14.54
N ILE A 72 7.14 2.97 15.18
CA ILE A 72 6.02 3.68 14.52
C ILE A 72 6.23 5.18 14.65
N GLN A 73 6.56 5.83 13.54
CA GLN A 73 6.63 7.28 13.46
C GLN A 73 5.26 7.87 13.12
N GLY A 74 5.00 9.06 13.63
CA GLY A 74 3.83 9.87 13.30
C GLY A 74 4.02 10.74 12.03
N PRO A 75 2.94 11.30 11.51
CA PRO A 75 1.56 10.97 11.83
C PRO A 75 1.15 9.62 11.25
N THR A 76 0.54 8.76 12.07
CA THR A 76 0.11 7.40 11.67
C THR A 76 -1.20 7.01 12.35
N TRP A 77 -2.13 6.46 11.57
CA TRP A 77 -3.39 5.88 12.03
C TRP A 77 -3.38 4.37 11.82
N ILE A 78 -3.68 3.59 12.87
CA ILE A 78 -3.80 2.14 12.77
C ILE A 78 -5.15 1.71 13.31
N GLY A 79 -5.97 1.13 12.43
CA GLY A 79 -7.34 0.73 12.68
C GLY A 79 -7.47 -0.58 13.45
N LYS A 80 -8.69 -0.80 13.94
CA LYS A 80 -9.10 -1.85 14.84
C LYS A 80 -8.59 -3.25 14.47
N GLY A 81 -8.04 -3.96 15.47
CA GLY A 81 -7.62 -5.35 15.34
C GLY A 81 -6.43 -5.59 14.40
N SER A 82 -5.74 -4.54 14.00
CA SER A 82 -4.54 -4.65 13.16
C SER A 82 -3.30 -5.02 13.99
N SER A 83 -2.28 -5.57 13.34
CA SER A 83 -1.03 -5.91 14.00
C SER A 83 0.18 -5.27 13.33
N VAL A 84 1.06 -4.70 14.14
CA VAL A 84 2.40 -4.24 13.76
C VAL A 84 3.40 -5.20 14.37
N ARG A 85 3.99 -6.03 13.52
CA ARG A 85 4.79 -7.16 13.98
C ARG A 85 6.23 -6.77 14.29
N GLN A 86 6.92 -7.72 14.90
CA GLN A 86 8.29 -7.57 15.36
C GLN A 86 9.19 -6.92 14.31
N GLY A 87 9.89 -5.84 14.71
CA GLY A 87 10.84 -5.12 13.86
C GLY A 87 10.25 -4.38 12.66
N ALA A 88 8.92 -4.21 12.58
CA ALA A 88 8.31 -3.37 11.54
C ALA A 88 8.70 -1.90 11.73
N TYR A 89 8.89 -1.18 10.61
CA TYR A 89 9.21 0.23 10.61
C TYR A 89 8.18 1.04 9.81
N ILE A 90 7.34 1.81 10.50
CA ILE A 90 6.36 2.72 9.90
C ILE A 90 6.90 4.14 9.99
N ARG A 91 7.10 4.79 8.83
CA ARG A 91 7.79 6.09 8.70
C ARG A 91 6.85 7.28 8.59
N GLY A 92 5.66 7.17 9.17
CA GLY A 92 4.66 8.25 9.15
C GLY A 92 3.92 8.43 7.82
N LYS A 93 2.95 9.34 7.84
CA LYS A 93 1.97 9.56 6.77
C LYS A 93 1.34 8.24 6.31
N THR A 94 0.95 7.43 7.29
CA THR A 94 0.48 6.08 7.03
C THR A 94 -0.90 5.88 7.65
N VAL A 95 -1.79 5.31 6.87
CA VAL A 95 -3.15 5.00 7.27
C VAL A 95 -3.38 3.52 7.07
N VAL A 96 -3.62 2.80 8.16
CA VAL A 96 -3.85 1.36 8.18
C VAL A 96 -5.28 1.12 8.63
N GLY A 97 -6.07 0.44 7.82
CA GLY A 97 -7.45 0.05 8.09
C GLY A 97 -7.57 -1.03 9.16
N ALA A 98 -8.77 -1.62 9.28
CA ALA A 98 -9.04 -2.66 10.25
C ALA A 98 -8.49 -4.03 9.82
N GLY A 99 -8.05 -4.84 10.78
CA GLY A 99 -7.62 -6.23 10.55
C GLY A 99 -6.39 -6.38 9.65
N CYS A 100 -5.59 -5.33 9.50
CA CYS A 100 -4.40 -5.31 8.66
C CYS A 100 -3.18 -5.89 9.36
N ILE A 101 -2.16 -6.25 8.57
CA ILE A 101 -0.87 -6.70 9.09
C ILE A 101 0.25 -5.87 8.46
N VAL A 102 0.99 -5.12 9.28
CA VAL A 102 2.31 -4.62 8.96
C VAL A 102 3.31 -5.57 9.60
N GLY A 103 3.88 -6.45 8.79
CA GLY A 103 4.54 -7.65 9.26
C GLY A 103 6.00 -7.49 9.67
N HIS A 104 6.63 -8.62 9.96
CA HIS A 104 8.01 -8.65 10.42
C HIS A 104 8.97 -7.97 9.45
N ALA A 105 9.80 -7.05 9.97
CA ALA A 105 10.80 -6.29 9.21
C ALA A 105 10.24 -5.64 7.91
N THR A 106 8.97 -5.25 7.94
CA THR A 106 8.31 -4.52 6.85
C THR A 106 8.45 -3.03 7.06
N GLU A 107 8.89 -2.32 6.02
CA GLU A 107 8.96 -0.86 6.02
C GLU A 107 7.78 -0.26 5.27
N VAL A 108 7.10 0.72 5.89
CA VAL A 108 5.94 1.42 5.32
C VAL A 108 6.15 2.93 5.40
N LYS A 109 5.81 3.65 4.34
CA LYS A 109 5.91 5.11 4.29
C LYS A 109 4.90 5.71 3.33
N ASN A 110 4.16 6.74 3.77
CA ASN A 110 3.19 7.47 2.94
C ASN A 110 2.27 6.50 2.17
N ALA A 111 1.53 5.67 2.91
CA ALA A 111 0.78 4.57 2.35
C ALA A 111 -0.60 4.41 2.99
N VAL A 112 -1.52 3.82 2.24
CA VAL A 112 -2.85 3.42 2.71
C VAL A 112 -2.98 1.90 2.61
N PHE A 113 -3.37 1.25 3.69
CA PHE A 113 -3.82 -0.13 3.74
C PHE A 113 -5.32 -0.12 3.98
N LEU A 114 -6.12 -0.56 3.03
CA LEU A 114 -7.54 -0.80 3.27
C LEU A 114 -7.73 -2.10 4.07
N ASP A 115 -8.92 -2.29 4.62
CA ASP A 115 -9.20 -3.35 5.58
C ASP A 115 -8.72 -4.74 5.14
N GLY A 116 -8.10 -5.46 6.06
CA GLY A 116 -7.58 -6.80 5.84
C GLY A 116 -6.33 -6.89 4.96
N ALA A 117 -5.74 -5.77 4.52
CA ALA A 117 -4.52 -5.78 3.74
C ALA A 117 -3.31 -6.25 4.58
N LYS A 118 -2.42 -7.02 3.97
CA LYS A 118 -1.30 -7.67 4.66
C LYS A 118 0.01 -7.51 3.90
N ALA A 119 1.00 -6.96 4.59
CA ALA A 119 2.41 -6.94 4.17
C ALA A 119 3.22 -7.71 5.22
N GLY A 120 3.13 -9.04 5.19
CA GLY A 120 3.45 -9.92 6.32
C GLY A 120 4.93 -10.04 6.67
N HIS A 121 5.85 -9.93 5.69
CA HIS A 121 7.25 -10.27 5.90
C HIS A 121 8.17 -9.51 4.94
N PHE A 122 9.16 -8.80 5.46
CA PHE A 122 10.27 -8.21 4.69
C PHE A 122 9.82 -7.36 3.50
N ALA A 123 8.65 -6.72 3.57
CA ALA A 123 8.10 -5.94 2.49
C ALA A 123 8.58 -4.47 2.56
N TYR A 124 8.61 -3.82 1.40
CA TYR A 124 8.72 -2.37 1.31
C TYR A 124 7.47 -1.80 0.66
N VAL A 125 6.76 -0.92 1.37
CA VAL A 125 5.53 -0.27 0.92
C VAL A 125 5.69 1.25 1.01
N GLY A 126 6.17 1.86 -0.05
CA GLY A 126 6.37 3.31 -0.13
C GLY A 126 5.44 3.97 -1.12
N ASP A 127 4.79 5.08 -0.73
CA ASP A 127 3.94 5.89 -1.60
C ASP A 127 2.94 5.02 -2.40
N SER A 128 2.19 4.18 -1.67
CA SER A 128 1.38 3.10 -2.25
C SER A 128 0.02 2.96 -1.57
N ILE A 129 -0.94 2.34 -2.28
CA ILE A 129 -2.25 1.99 -1.73
C ILE A 129 -2.47 0.49 -1.91
N LEU A 130 -2.77 -0.19 -0.82
CA LEU A 130 -3.19 -1.59 -0.81
C LEU A 130 -4.69 -1.67 -0.60
N GLY A 131 -5.41 -2.23 -1.54
CA GLY A 131 -6.85 -2.48 -1.48
C GLY A 131 -7.25 -3.49 -0.41
N LYS A 132 -8.55 -3.64 -0.16
CA LYS A 132 -9.08 -4.62 0.80
C LYS A 132 -8.58 -6.03 0.50
N GLY A 133 -8.09 -6.72 1.53
CA GLY A 133 -7.67 -8.11 1.42
C GLY A 133 -6.42 -8.37 0.56
N VAL A 134 -5.70 -7.32 0.14
CA VAL A 134 -4.39 -7.49 -0.52
C VAL A 134 -3.45 -8.25 0.38
N ASN A 135 -2.69 -9.19 -0.20
CA ASN A 135 -1.66 -9.90 0.55
C ASN A 135 -0.32 -9.89 -0.21
N LEU A 136 0.69 -9.31 0.42
CA LEU A 136 2.04 -9.29 -0.11
C LEU A 136 2.82 -10.51 0.37
N GLY A 137 3.30 -11.31 -0.57
CA GLY A 137 4.25 -12.39 -0.30
C GLY A 137 5.57 -11.86 0.28
N ALA A 138 6.29 -12.70 1.00
CA ALA A 138 7.52 -12.32 1.68
C ALA A 138 8.53 -11.67 0.71
N GLY A 139 9.12 -10.55 1.13
CA GLY A 139 10.11 -9.85 0.33
C GLY A 139 9.55 -9.03 -0.84
N THR A 140 8.23 -8.83 -0.93
CA THR A 140 7.64 -7.95 -1.94
C THR A 140 8.09 -6.51 -1.75
N LYS A 141 8.47 -5.84 -2.83
CA LYS A 141 8.89 -4.44 -2.80
C LYS A 141 8.11 -3.61 -3.81
N LEU A 142 7.40 -2.59 -3.30
CA LEU A 142 6.71 -1.60 -4.13
C LEU A 142 7.67 -0.42 -4.34
N ALA A 143 8.51 -0.50 -5.39
CA ALA A 143 9.49 0.54 -5.67
C ALA A 143 8.78 1.85 -6.03
N ASN A 144 9.15 2.95 -5.38
CA ASN A 144 8.44 4.22 -5.45
C ASN A 144 9.25 5.38 -6.06
N PHE A 145 10.51 5.15 -6.43
CA PHE A 145 11.40 6.19 -6.90
C PHE A 145 12.15 5.77 -8.15
N LYS A 146 12.14 6.62 -9.18
CA LYS A 146 12.83 6.39 -10.45
C LYS A 146 14.32 6.72 -10.34
N LEU A 147 15.15 6.02 -11.08
CA LEU A 147 16.60 6.23 -11.10
C LEU A 147 16.99 7.63 -11.62
N ASP A 148 16.19 8.20 -12.53
CA ASP A 148 16.40 9.55 -13.09
C ASP A 148 15.84 10.67 -12.20
N ALA A 149 15.27 10.32 -11.04
CA ALA A 149 14.66 11.23 -10.08
C ALA A 149 13.53 12.15 -10.64
N GLY A 150 13.05 11.90 -11.84
CA GLY A 150 11.94 12.61 -12.48
C GLY A 150 10.58 12.17 -11.96
N ASN A 151 9.52 12.84 -12.43
CA ASN A 151 8.15 12.40 -12.16
C ASN A 151 7.91 10.99 -12.69
N VAL A 152 7.05 10.25 -11.98
CA VAL A 152 6.59 8.95 -12.44
C VAL A 152 5.62 9.17 -13.61
N ILE A 153 5.94 8.57 -14.74
CA ILE A 153 5.13 8.62 -15.95
C ILE A 153 4.46 7.26 -16.11
N LEU A 154 3.14 7.23 -16.23
CA LEU A 154 2.40 6.03 -16.57
C LEU A 154 2.29 5.89 -18.09
N HIS A 155 2.41 4.65 -18.56
CA HIS A 155 2.15 4.29 -19.93
C HIS A 155 0.90 3.40 -19.97
N ALA A 156 -0.21 3.92 -20.50
CA ALA A 156 -1.47 3.21 -20.60
C ALA A 156 -2.19 3.55 -21.91
N ASP A 157 -2.71 2.56 -22.60
CA ASP A 157 -3.48 2.71 -23.85
C ASP A 157 -2.74 3.54 -24.92
N GLY A 158 -1.42 3.38 -25.00
CA GLY A 158 -0.57 4.15 -25.92
C GLY A 158 -0.35 5.62 -25.51
N GLN A 159 -0.89 6.05 -24.38
CA GLN A 159 -0.75 7.39 -23.84
C GLN A 159 0.35 7.47 -22.78
N ARG A 160 0.99 8.62 -22.72
CA ARG A 160 1.97 8.98 -21.71
C ARG A 160 1.31 9.95 -20.71
N ILE A 161 1.11 9.51 -19.47
CA ILE A 161 0.43 10.26 -18.42
C ILE A 161 1.47 10.68 -17.37
N ASP A 162 1.74 11.97 -17.24
CA ASP A 162 2.54 12.50 -16.12
C ASP A 162 1.67 12.50 -14.86
N THR A 163 2.09 11.77 -13.83
CA THR A 163 1.36 11.70 -12.55
C THR A 163 1.56 12.94 -11.68
N GLY A 164 2.54 13.80 -11.98
CA GLY A 164 2.97 14.90 -11.13
C GLY A 164 3.73 14.47 -9.88
N LEU A 165 3.89 13.16 -9.65
CA LEU A 165 4.49 12.59 -8.45
C LEU A 165 5.94 12.15 -8.71
N ARG A 166 6.89 12.66 -7.94
CA ARG A 166 8.29 12.17 -7.94
C ARG A 166 8.44 10.82 -7.25
N LYS A 167 7.52 10.50 -6.33
CA LYS A 167 7.46 9.22 -5.62
C LYS A 167 6.06 8.66 -5.75
N PHE A 168 5.97 7.51 -6.35
CA PHE A 168 4.74 6.75 -6.53
C PHE A 168 5.11 5.27 -6.66
N GLY A 169 4.72 4.47 -5.68
CA GLY A 169 4.98 3.03 -5.66
C GLY A 169 3.97 2.27 -6.50
N ALA A 170 2.99 1.66 -5.85
CA ALA A 170 1.95 0.91 -6.54
C ALA A 170 0.55 1.18 -5.95
N LEU A 171 -0.45 1.06 -6.82
CA LEU A 171 -1.85 0.88 -6.44
C LEU A 171 -2.21 -0.58 -6.70
N LEU A 172 -2.47 -1.33 -5.65
CA LEU A 172 -2.89 -2.73 -5.73
C LEU A 172 -4.37 -2.81 -5.39
N GLY A 173 -5.21 -3.12 -6.37
CA GLY A 173 -6.66 -3.24 -6.22
C GLY A 173 -7.06 -4.32 -5.21
N ASN A 174 -8.34 -4.36 -4.84
CA ASN A 174 -8.84 -5.33 -3.85
C ASN A 174 -8.45 -6.77 -4.22
N GLY A 175 -8.10 -7.56 -3.22
CA GLY A 175 -7.83 -8.99 -3.39
C GLY A 175 -6.55 -9.35 -4.17
N VAL A 176 -5.71 -8.37 -4.54
CA VAL A 176 -4.43 -8.65 -5.19
C VAL A 176 -3.53 -9.49 -4.28
N GLN A 177 -2.95 -10.55 -4.86
CA GLN A 177 -2.01 -11.44 -4.17
C GLN A 177 -0.65 -11.39 -4.85
N THR A 178 0.43 -11.19 -4.10
CA THR A 178 1.78 -11.28 -4.66
C THR A 178 2.51 -12.51 -4.11
N GLY A 179 3.25 -13.19 -4.97
CA GLY A 179 4.21 -14.20 -4.57
C GLY A 179 5.47 -13.58 -3.96
N CYS A 180 6.29 -14.41 -3.32
CA CYS A 180 7.51 -13.96 -2.66
C CYS A 180 8.48 -13.27 -3.64
N ASN A 181 9.20 -12.26 -3.15
CA ASN A 181 10.19 -11.49 -3.91
C ASN A 181 9.65 -10.83 -5.19
N SER A 182 8.36 -10.57 -5.27
CA SER A 182 7.81 -9.75 -6.35
C SER A 182 8.24 -8.30 -6.19
N VAL A 183 8.47 -7.61 -7.30
CA VAL A 183 8.83 -6.19 -7.32
C VAL A 183 7.89 -5.46 -8.27
N THR A 184 7.34 -4.32 -7.86
CA THR A 184 6.68 -3.40 -8.79
C THR A 184 7.58 -2.21 -9.09
N SER A 185 7.64 -1.80 -10.35
CA SER A 185 8.28 -0.54 -10.73
C SER A 185 7.45 0.66 -10.28
N PRO A 186 8.06 1.85 -10.10
CA PRO A 186 7.33 3.06 -9.73
C PRO A 186 6.17 3.35 -10.70
N GLY A 187 4.96 3.56 -10.14
CA GLY A 187 3.77 3.82 -10.94
C GLY A 187 3.10 2.57 -11.49
N CYS A 188 3.14 1.47 -10.76
CA CYS A 188 2.41 0.26 -11.11
C CYS A 188 0.99 0.32 -10.56
N VAL A 189 -0.01 0.18 -11.42
CA VAL A 189 -1.44 0.13 -11.06
C VAL A 189 -1.98 -1.24 -11.46
N VAL A 190 -2.37 -2.04 -10.47
CA VAL A 190 -2.85 -3.41 -10.67
C VAL A 190 -4.31 -3.49 -10.27
N GLY A 191 -5.16 -3.88 -11.20
CA GLY A 191 -6.60 -4.05 -11.00
C GLY A 191 -6.93 -5.15 -9.97
N PRO A 192 -8.20 -5.20 -9.52
CA PRO A 192 -8.62 -6.13 -8.48
C PRO A 192 -8.39 -7.60 -8.86
N GLU A 193 -8.24 -8.45 -7.83
CA GLU A 193 -8.20 -9.91 -7.97
C GLU A 193 -7.05 -10.42 -8.87
N CYS A 194 -5.99 -9.64 -9.05
CA CYS A 194 -4.80 -10.09 -9.78
C CYS A 194 -3.87 -10.92 -8.89
N TRP A 195 -3.17 -11.86 -9.51
CA TRP A 195 -2.07 -12.59 -8.90
C TRP A 195 -0.76 -12.20 -9.57
N ILE A 196 0.24 -11.87 -8.77
CA ILE A 196 1.61 -11.63 -9.23
C ILE A 196 2.46 -12.82 -8.74
N TYR A 197 3.02 -13.60 -9.67
CA TYR A 197 3.82 -14.77 -9.28
C TYR A 197 5.14 -14.37 -8.63
N ALA A 198 5.68 -15.29 -7.85
CA ALA A 198 6.96 -15.10 -7.17
C ALA A 198 8.08 -14.71 -8.15
N ASN A 199 9.04 -13.90 -7.67
CA ASN A 199 10.17 -13.40 -8.44
C ASN A 199 9.79 -12.62 -9.73
N THR A 200 8.57 -12.09 -9.78
CA THR A 200 8.10 -11.29 -10.91
C THR A 200 8.39 -9.81 -10.68
N THR A 201 9.06 -9.17 -11.64
CA THR A 201 9.14 -7.71 -11.69
C THR A 201 8.05 -7.18 -12.60
N VAL A 202 7.08 -6.47 -12.03
CA VAL A 202 5.96 -5.86 -12.77
C VAL A 202 6.38 -4.45 -13.21
N PRO A 203 6.46 -4.18 -14.52
CA PRO A 203 6.76 -2.85 -15.04
C PRO A 203 5.71 -1.82 -14.63
N ASN A 204 6.07 -0.56 -14.78
CA ASN A 204 5.15 0.56 -14.67
C ASN A 204 4.02 0.43 -15.73
N GLY A 205 2.82 0.76 -15.33
CA GLY A 205 1.65 0.70 -16.21
C GLY A 205 0.37 0.37 -15.47
N ILE A 206 -0.72 0.26 -16.22
CA ILE A 206 -2.05 -0.09 -15.70
C ILE A 206 -2.41 -1.49 -16.19
N TYR A 207 -2.70 -2.37 -15.26
CA TYR A 207 -3.07 -3.78 -15.50
C TYR A 207 -4.54 -3.97 -15.11
N GLU A 208 -5.31 -4.56 -15.99
CA GLU A 208 -6.73 -4.88 -15.72
C GLU A 208 -6.86 -5.89 -14.56
N GLY A 209 -8.05 -5.93 -13.95
CA GLY A 209 -8.35 -6.91 -12.90
C GLY A 209 -8.42 -8.36 -13.41
N HIS A 210 -8.40 -9.31 -12.45
CA HIS A 210 -8.55 -10.75 -12.70
C HIS A 210 -7.45 -11.36 -13.60
N GLN A 211 -6.23 -10.87 -13.49
CA GLN A 211 -5.09 -11.36 -14.28
C GLN A 211 -4.06 -12.08 -13.41
N ILE A 212 -3.28 -12.94 -14.06
CA ILE A 212 -2.07 -13.50 -13.51
C ILE A 212 -0.89 -12.83 -14.21
N LEU A 213 -0.07 -12.11 -13.45
CA LEU A 213 1.17 -11.48 -13.93
C LEU A 213 2.35 -12.38 -13.56
N CYS A 214 3.09 -12.82 -14.57
CA CYS A 214 4.26 -13.66 -14.37
C CYS A 214 5.38 -13.30 -15.35
N SER A 215 6.62 -13.61 -14.99
CA SER A 215 7.77 -13.48 -15.88
C SER A 215 7.94 -14.76 -16.68
N GLU A 216 7.87 -14.66 -18.00
CA GLU A 216 8.28 -15.73 -18.93
C GLU A 216 9.57 -15.27 -19.64
N GLY A 217 10.69 -15.74 -19.13
CA GLY A 217 11.99 -15.24 -19.58
C GLY A 217 12.18 -13.76 -19.23
N ARG A 218 12.36 -12.90 -20.27
CA ARG A 218 12.52 -11.45 -20.09
C ARG A 218 11.22 -10.63 -20.27
N ARG A 219 10.09 -11.28 -20.46
CA ARG A 219 8.79 -10.62 -20.71
C ARG A 219 7.82 -10.87 -19.57
N ILE A 220 7.01 -9.86 -19.24
CA ILE A 220 5.83 -10.04 -18.41
C ILE A 220 4.71 -10.54 -19.30
N THR A 221 4.05 -11.59 -18.88
CA THR A 221 2.82 -12.08 -19.48
C THR A 221 1.66 -11.91 -18.51
N SER A 222 0.49 -11.60 -19.03
CA SER A 222 -0.74 -11.57 -18.27
C SER A 222 -1.73 -12.59 -18.85
N ARG A 223 -2.41 -13.33 -17.96
CA ARG A 223 -3.43 -14.30 -18.32
C ARG A 223 -4.66 -14.02 -17.47
N ARG A 224 -5.87 -14.16 -18.05
CA ARG A 224 -7.10 -14.10 -17.24
C ARG A 224 -7.14 -15.25 -16.25
N ARG A 225 -7.55 -14.97 -15.02
CA ARG A 225 -7.88 -16.00 -14.03
C ARG A 225 -9.15 -16.72 -14.51
N ARG A 226 -9.15 -18.04 -14.48
CA ARG A 226 -10.34 -18.87 -14.71
C ARG A 226 -11.16 -18.99 -13.44
#